data_88ab3beaacce4b035ebd6cf05c492f8b
#
_entry.id   88ab3beaacce4b035ebd6cf05c492f8b
#
_cell.length_a   1.000
_cell.length_b   1.000
_cell.length_c   1.000
_cell.angle_alpha   90.00
_cell.angle_beta   90.00
_cell.angle_gamma   90.00
#
_symmetry.space_group_name_H-M   'P 1'
#
loop_
_entity.id
_entity.type
_entity.pdbx_description
1 polymer ?
#
loop_
_entity_poly.entity_id
_entity_poly.type
_entity_poly.pdbx_seq_one_letter_code
_entity_poly.pdbx_strand_id
1 'polypeptide(L)'
;MPISRRLALVSAFWMLAPIASAAAQGIALPREGQIGPRPFYLVDKMKDGPLKTELSQCTGPFRKTDFSIGHRGAALQFPEHSRESYAAAARMGAGVIECDVTFTRDRQLVCRHSQCDLHTTTNILSVPALAAKCSQPFVPADPATGKKASAKCCTSDITLAEFKTLTAKMDGFNADATTAAEYQNGTPRWRTDLYATSGTLMTHDESIALIKSLGAKFTPELKAPEVPMPFDGDYSQEKYATQMLQAYKAAGIPPGDVFAQSFSLADILFWVKTQPAFAAQAVYLEDRYEKQGLDPNKPETWKPSMTELKASGVKILAPPIYAMLALNAQGAIVPSEYAKAAKAAGLDLIGWSLERDGPLNKGGGFYHRSVKAAIDRDGDTLTVLDVLAKQVGVRAMFSDWPATTTFYASCMGMK
;
A
#
# COMPACT_ATOMS: atom_id res chain seq x y z
N MET A 1 10.31 70.10 -56.26
CA MET A 1 9.69 69.98 -54.90
C MET A 1 9.61 68.51 -54.58
N PRO A 2 10.42 67.95 -53.64
CA PRO A 2 10.29 66.54 -53.21
C PRO A 2 9.44 66.46 -51.96
N ILE A 3 8.50 65.53 -52.00
CA ILE A 3 7.59 65.18 -50.87
C ILE A 3 8.28 64.11 -50.01
N SER A 4 8.62 64.49 -48.79
CA SER A 4 9.19 63.58 -47.79
C SER A 4 8.09 62.78 -47.14
N ARG A 5 8.16 61.44 -47.28
CA ARG A 5 7.33 60.43 -46.49
C ARG A 5 8.01 60.16 -45.19
N ARG A 6 7.37 60.55 -44.08
CA ARG A 6 7.76 60.11 -42.72
C ARG A 6 7.20 58.70 -42.46
N LEU A 7 8.08 57.70 -42.25
CA LEU A 7 7.71 56.42 -41.68
C LEU A 7 7.47 56.59 -40.15
N ALA A 8 6.29 56.24 -39.71
CA ALA A 8 5.99 56.06 -38.28
C ALA A 8 6.31 54.62 -37.88
N LEU A 9 7.31 54.45 -36.99
CA LEU A 9 7.56 53.15 -36.31
C LEU A 9 6.53 52.98 -35.19
N VAL A 10 5.67 51.97 -35.33
CA VAL A 10 4.79 51.52 -34.25
C VAL A 10 5.54 50.45 -33.46
N SER A 11 6.00 50.82 -32.26
CA SER A 11 6.59 49.86 -31.30
C SER A 11 5.48 49.10 -30.59
N ALA A 12 5.32 47.83 -30.93
CA ALA A 12 4.44 46.92 -30.21
C ALA A 12 5.09 46.49 -28.89
N PHE A 13 4.61 47.03 -27.78
CA PHE A 13 4.94 46.56 -26.44
C PHE A 13 4.15 45.26 -26.15
N TRP A 14 4.82 44.14 -26.15
CA TRP A 14 4.27 42.87 -25.66
C TRP A 14 4.28 42.92 -24.14
N MET A 15 3.12 43.09 -23.51
CA MET A 15 2.96 42.90 -22.07
C MET A 15 2.97 41.38 -21.80
N LEU A 16 4.06 40.89 -21.22
CA LEU A 16 4.11 39.59 -20.60
C LEU A 16 3.22 39.62 -19.35
N ALA A 17 2.03 39.04 -19.44
CA ALA A 17 1.21 38.79 -18.27
C ALA A 17 1.92 37.77 -17.39
N PRO A 18 2.03 37.95 -16.06
CA PRO A 18 2.59 36.93 -15.18
C PRO A 18 1.68 35.72 -15.20
N ILE A 19 2.24 34.55 -15.56
CA ILE A 19 1.58 33.26 -15.37
C ILE A 19 1.47 33.07 -13.85
N ALA A 20 0.30 33.36 -13.31
CA ALA A 20 -0.01 33.02 -11.94
C ALA A 20 0.05 31.48 -11.83
N SER A 21 1.11 30.97 -11.19
CA SER A 21 1.20 29.58 -10.76
C SER A 21 -0.01 29.32 -9.88
N ALA A 22 -0.96 28.50 -10.36
CA ALA A 22 -2.04 27.99 -9.53
C ALA A 22 -1.38 27.11 -8.46
N ALA A 23 -1.16 27.67 -7.29
CA ALA A 23 -0.76 26.90 -6.12
C ALA A 23 -1.82 25.81 -5.94
N ALA A 24 -1.40 24.55 -6.01
CA ALA A 24 -2.28 23.42 -5.74
C ALA A 24 -2.89 23.64 -4.35
N GLN A 25 -4.19 23.90 -4.30
CA GLN A 25 -4.89 24.07 -3.03
C GLN A 25 -4.70 22.80 -2.24
N GLY A 26 -4.01 22.87 -1.10
CA GLY A 26 -3.78 21.74 -0.22
C GLY A 26 -5.12 21.14 0.22
N ILE A 27 -5.17 19.81 0.29
CA ILE A 27 -6.35 19.11 0.82
C ILE A 27 -6.47 19.48 2.29
N ALA A 28 -7.53 20.23 2.66
CA ALA A 28 -7.82 20.51 4.05
C ALA A 28 -8.26 19.23 4.76
N LEU A 29 -7.50 18.81 5.76
CA LEU A 29 -7.87 17.67 6.60
C LEU A 29 -8.68 18.15 7.81
N PRO A 30 -9.70 17.39 8.23
CA PRO A 30 -10.43 17.66 9.46
C PRO A 30 -9.51 17.44 10.67
N ARG A 31 -9.85 18.08 11.80
CA ARG A 31 -9.14 17.87 13.10
C ARG A 31 -9.29 16.44 13.62
N GLU A 32 -10.39 15.79 13.28
CA GLU A 32 -10.72 14.41 13.64
C GLU A 32 -10.83 13.55 12.40
N GLY A 33 -10.51 12.26 12.52
CA GLY A 33 -10.64 11.28 11.46
C GLY A 33 -12.10 11.09 11.03
N GLN A 34 -12.33 11.08 9.71
CA GLN A 34 -13.63 10.81 9.12
C GLN A 34 -13.82 9.30 8.95
N ILE A 35 -14.23 8.62 10.02
CA ILE A 35 -14.26 7.16 10.05
C ILE A 35 -15.49 6.54 9.37
N GLY A 36 -16.54 7.33 9.10
CA GLY A 36 -17.78 6.85 8.47
C GLY A 36 -18.50 5.75 9.27
N PRO A 37 -19.52 5.09 8.68
CA PRO A 37 -20.35 4.13 9.40
C PRO A 37 -19.72 2.74 9.59
N ARG A 38 -18.69 2.36 8.80
CA ARG A 38 -18.16 1.00 8.80
C ARG A 38 -17.66 0.50 10.16
N PRO A 39 -16.86 1.25 10.93
CA PRO A 39 -16.39 0.75 12.24
C PRO A 39 -17.53 0.44 13.20
N PHE A 40 -18.57 1.26 13.24
CA PHE A 40 -19.75 1.05 14.09
C PHE A 40 -20.54 -0.19 13.64
N TYR A 41 -20.72 -0.37 12.33
CA TYR A 41 -21.30 -1.60 11.78
C TYR A 41 -20.52 -2.84 12.21
N LEU A 42 -19.19 -2.79 12.22
CA LEU A 42 -18.36 -3.89 12.70
C LEU A 42 -18.61 -4.18 14.18
N VAL A 43 -18.74 -3.15 15.02
CA VAL A 43 -19.11 -3.29 16.44
C VAL A 43 -20.47 -3.97 16.59
N ASP A 44 -21.48 -3.53 15.84
CA ASP A 44 -22.82 -4.15 15.89
C ASP A 44 -22.78 -5.63 15.55
N LYS A 45 -21.87 -6.04 14.68
CA LYS A 45 -21.67 -7.44 14.24
C LYS A 45 -20.75 -8.26 15.14
N MET A 46 -20.16 -7.70 16.19
CA MET A 46 -19.35 -8.47 17.14
C MET A 46 -20.21 -9.45 17.97
N LYS A 47 -19.58 -10.51 18.45
CA LYS A 47 -20.12 -11.35 19.53
C LYS A 47 -20.22 -10.50 20.79
N ASP A 48 -21.28 -10.73 21.58
CA ASP A 48 -21.45 -10.03 22.86
C ASP A 48 -20.29 -10.36 23.81
N GLY A 49 -19.82 -9.34 24.52
CA GLY A 49 -18.70 -9.45 25.42
C GLY A 49 -18.10 -8.11 25.80
N PRO A 50 -17.08 -8.11 26.68
CA PRO A 50 -16.48 -6.87 27.20
C PRO A 50 -15.96 -5.95 26.08
N LEU A 51 -15.26 -6.47 25.07
CA LEU A 51 -14.73 -5.68 23.98
C LEU A 51 -15.83 -4.98 23.16
N LYS A 52 -16.94 -5.69 22.86
CA LYS A 52 -18.08 -5.08 22.16
C LYS A 52 -18.70 -3.95 23.02
N THR A 53 -18.85 -4.19 24.33
CA THR A 53 -19.38 -3.19 25.25
C THR A 53 -18.50 -1.95 25.27
N GLU A 54 -17.17 -2.11 25.39
CA GLU A 54 -16.19 -1.03 25.38
C GLU A 54 -16.25 -0.22 24.08
N LEU A 55 -16.21 -0.91 22.94
CA LEU A 55 -16.22 -0.26 21.61
C LEU A 55 -17.55 0.42 21.29
N SER A 56 -18.70 -0.12 21.74
CA SER A 56 -20.02 0.49 21.53
C SER A 56 -20.23 1.78 22.31
N GLN A 57 -19.47 1.99 23.39
CA GLN A 57 -19.50 3.23 24.19
C GLN A 57 -18.55 4.31 23.65
N CYS A 58 -17.73 3.97 22.64
CA CYS A 58 -16.72 4.88 22.11
C CYS A 58 -17.35 5.92 21.16
N THR A 59 -17.32 7.18 21.57
CA THR A 59 -17.87 8.32 20.83
C THR A 59 -16.79 9.22 20.21
N GLY A 60 -15.50 8.84 20.33
CA GLY A 60 -14.36 9.64 19.89
C GLY A 60 -13.81 10.56 21.00
N PRO A 61 -12.97 11.52 20.66
CA PRO A 61 -12.58 11.92 19.31
C PRO A 61 -11.71 10.88 18.60
N PHE A 62 -11.95 10.70 17.28
CA PHE A 62 -11.16 9.78 16.46
C PHE A 62 -9.96 10.52 15.88
N ARG A 63 -8.75 10.17 16.34
CA ARG A 63 -7.55 10.93 16.01
C ARG A 63 -6.63 10.16 15.07
N LYS A 64 -5.90 10.91 14.25
CA LYS A 64 -4.80 10.35 13.47
C LYS A 64 -3.82 9.63 14.41
N THR A 65 -3.38 8.42 14.00
CA THR A 65 -2.48 7.59 14.79
C THR A 65 -1.53 6.81 13.89
N ASP A 66 -0.26 6.67 14.31
CA ASP A 66 0.74 5.86 13.62
C ASP A 66 0.44 4.35 13.68
N PHE A 67 -0.48 3.94 14.55
CA PHE A 67 -0.99 2.56 14.57
C PHE A 67 -1.76 2.22 13.29
N SER A 68 -2.38 3.20 12.64
CA SER A 68 -3.18 3.05 11.43
C SER A 68 -2.32 3.31 10.18
N ILE A 69 -2.05 2.26 9.40
CA ILE A 69 -1.34 2.35 8.13
C ILE A 69 -2.33 2.17 6.99
N GLY A 70 -2.40 3.16 6.09
CA GLY A 70 -3.17 3.06 4.86
C GLY A 70 -2.48 2.15 3.85
N HIS A 71 -2.93 0.88 3.75
CA HIS A 71 -2.41 -0.11 2.81
C HIS A 71 -2.77 0.27 1.38
N ARG A 72 -1.78 0.72 0.62
CA ARG A 72 -1.96 1.30 -0.72
C ARG A 72 -2.92 2.50 -0.71
N GLY A 73 -3.04 3.17 0.45
CA GLY A 73 -4.03 4.20 0.75
C GLY A 73 -5.29 3.64 1.42
N ALA A 74 -6.46 3.79 0.79
CA ALA A 74 -7.76 3.26 1.22
C ALA A 74 -8.33 2.33 0.15
N ALA A 75 -7.62 1.24 -0.15
CA ALA A 75 -7.77 0.41 -1.34
C ALA A 75 -9.07 -0.42 -1.36
N LEU A 76 -9.85 -0.43 -0.27
CA LEU A 76 -11.14 -1.14 -0.26
C LEU A 76 -12.15 -0.53 -1.24
N GLN A 77 -12.16 0.81 -1.40
CA GLN A 77 -13.13 1.52 -2.23
C GLN A 77 -12.54 2.72 -3.00
N PHE A 78 -11.20 2.76 -3.13
CA PHE A 78 -10.47 3.70 -3.98
C PHE A 78 -9.43 2.93 -4.79
N PRO A 79 -9.16 3.30 -6.05
CA PRO A 79 -8.06 2.71 -6.81
C PRO A 79 -6.75 2.84 -6.03
N GLU A 80 -6.07 1.70 -5.81
CA GLU A 80 -4.85 1.64 -5.00
C GLU A 80 -3.73 2.50 -5.58
N HIS A 81 -2.87 3.05 -4.69
CA HIS A 81 -1.74 3.91 -5.06
C HIS A 81 -2.12 5.11 -5.91
N SER A 82 -3.35 5.60 -5.77
CA SER A 82 -3.83 6.82 -6.39
C SER A 82 -3.84 7.98 -5.40
N ARG A 83 -3.83 9.19 -5.94
CA ARG A 83 -3.99 10.43 -5.15
C ARG A 83 -5.23 10.38 -4.26
N GLU A 84 -6.34 9.91 -4.81
CA GLU A 84 -7.64 9.82 -4.15
C GLU A 84 -7.60 8.82 -3.00
N SER A 85 -6.93 7.67 -3.18
CA SER A 85 -6.73 6.65 -2.16
C SER A 85 -5.91 7.16 -0.98
N TYR A 86 -4.82 7.88 -1.25
CA TYR A 86 -3.98 8.46 -0.21
C TYR A 86 -4.70 9.57 0.58
N ALA A 87 -5.42 10.44 -0.13
CA ALA A 87 -6.21 11.48 0.50
C ALA A 87 -7.33 10.90 1.39
N ALA A 88 -7.99 9.84 0.94
CA ALA A 88 -9.02 9.14 1.72
C ALA A 88 -8.43 8.50 2.98
N ALA A 89 -7.28 7.81 2.87
CA ALA A 89 -6.59 7.22 4.02
C ALA A 89 -6.23 8.27 5.09
N ALA A 90 -5.67 9.41 4.67
CA ALA A 90 -5.35 10.50 5.58
C ALA A 90 -6.61 11.08 6.26
N ARG A 91 -7.73 11.25 5.52
CA ARG A 91 -9.02 11.69 6.08
C ARG A 91 -9.57 10.70 7.11
N MET A 92 -9.32 9.40 6.92
CA MET A 92 -9.71 8.36 7.85
C MET A 92 -8.80 8.29 9.09
N GLY A 93 -7.76 9.11 9.18
CA GLY A 93 -6.87 9.19 10.32
C GLY A 93 -5.66 8.24 10.26
N ALA A 94 -5.31 7.72 9.08
CA ALA A 94 -4.04 7.01 8.91
C ALA A 94 -2.87 7.94 9.24
N GLY A 95 -2.02 7.54 10.19
CA GLY A 95 -0.79 8.25 10.54
C GLY A 95 0.36 7.93 9.59
N VAL A 96 0.29 6.78 8.93
CA VAL A 96 1.28 6.30 7.95
C VAL A 96 0.56 5.90 6.66
N ILE A 97 1.13 6.22 5.50
CA ILE A 97 0.57 5.88 4.20
C ILE A 97 1.64 5.18 3.36
N GLU A 98 1.22 4.11 2.70
CA GLU A 98 2.08 3.28 1.88
C GLU A 98 2.11 3.73 0.41
N CYS A 99 3.32 3.69 -0.17
CA CYS A 99 3.55 3.68 -1.62
C CYS A 99 4.45 2.49 -1.96
N ASP A 100 3.92 1.53 -2.68
CA ASP A 100 4.72 0.47 -3.28
C ASP A 100 5.46 1.05 -4.48
N VAL A 101 6.78 1.02 -4.45
CA VAL A 101 7.62 1.70 -5.40
C VAL A 101 8.10 0.73 -6.47
N THR A 102 7.88 1.08 -7.74
CA THR A 102 8.41 0.40 -8.93
C THR A 102 9.06 1.44 -9.85
N PHE A 103 9.64 1.03 -10.96
CA PHE A 103 10.25 1.95 -11.91
C PHE A 103 9.74 1.77 -13.33
N THR A 104 9.67 2.87 -14.08
CA THR A 104 9.32 2.92 -15.50
C THR A 104 10.51 2.55 -16.38
N ARG A 105 10.28 2.41 -17.70
CA ARG A 105 11.33 2.15 -18.68
C ARG A 105 12.46 3.18 -18.65
N ASP A 106 12.14 4.45 -18.39
CA ASP A 106 13.10 5.53 -18.21
C ASP A 106 13.55 5.72 -16.74
N ARG A 107 13.39 4.65 -15.91
CA ARG A 107 13.88 4.55 -14.52
C ARG A 107 13.32 5.61 -13.57
N GLN A 108 12.12 6.12 -13.87
CA GLN A 108 11.42 7.01 -12.95
C GLN A 108 10.60 6.20 -11.95
N LEU A 109 10.64 6.57 -10.66
CA LEU A 109 9.92 5.84 -9.63
C LEU A 109 8.43 6.20 -9.61
N VAL A 110 7.58 5.19 -9.55
CA VAL A 110 6.11 5.31 -9.51
C VAL A 110 5.53 4.42 -8.42
N CYS A 111 4.32 4.76 -7.94
CA CYS A 111 3.62 3.98 -6.92
C CYS A 111 2.72 2.94 -7.58
N ARG A 112 3.15 1.66 -7.61
CA ARG A 112 2.37 0.48 -8.04
C ARG A 112 2.77 -0.74 -7.23
N HIS A 113 1.76 -1.60 -6.92
CA HIS A 113 1.97 -2.75 -6.04
C HIS A 113 2.94 -3.79 -6.63
N SER A 114 2.97 -3.95 -7.93
CA SER A 114 3.92 -4.80 -8.65
C SER A 114 4.44 -4.05 -9.87
N GLN A 115 5.65 -4.40 -10.30
CA GLN A 115 6.17 -3.84 -11.53
C GLN A 115 5.29 -4.18 -12.74
N CYS A 116 4.55 -5.28 -12.69
CA CYS A 116 3.76 -5.79 -13.80
C CYS A 116 2.27 -5.93 -13.45
N ASP A 117 1.66 -4.92 -12.81
CA ASP A 117 0.23 -4.91 -12.45
C ASP A 117 -0.63 -3.93 -13.28
N LEU A 118 -0.06 -3.23 -14.25
CA LEU A 118 -0.79 -2.18 -14.97
C LEU A 118 -2.05 -2.69 -15.68
N HIS A 119 -2.07 -3.96 -16.08
CA HIS A 119 -3.22 -4.58 -16.76
C HIS A 119 -4.41 -4.86 -15.83
N THR A 120 -4.18 -4.94 -14.50
CA THR A 120 -5.23 -5.17 -13.50
C THR A 120 -5.62 -3.92 -12.72
N THR A 121 -4.73 -2.91 -12.69
CA THR A 121 -4.86 -1.73 -11.82
C THR A 121 -5.02 -0.42 -12.59
N THR A 122 -4.93 -0.43 -13.93
CA THR A 122 -5.06 0.75 -14.79
C THR A 122 -5.91 0.45 -16.02
N ASN A 123 -6.19 1.49 -16.81
CA ASN A 123 -6.87 1.38 -18.09
C ASN A 123 -5.96 1.04 -19.27
N ILE A 124 -4.74 0.55 -19.05
CA ILE A 124 -3.71 0.36 -20.10
C ILE A 124 -4.21 -0.49 -21.29
N LEU A 125 -4.99 -1.55 -21.03
CA LEU A 125 -5.50 -2.42 -22.10
C LEU A 125 -6.57 -1.72 -22.96
N SER A 126 -7.15 -0.61 -22.49
CA SER A 126 -8.10 0.22 -23.24
C SER A 126 -7.40 1.32 -24.05
N VAL A 127 -6.07 1.41 -23.99
CA VAL A 127 -5.24 2.36 -24.75
C VAL A 127 -4.39 1.60 -25.75
N PRO A 128 -4.82 1.43 -27.02
CA PRO A 128 -4.18 0.50 -27.98
C PRO A 128 -2.68 0.70 -28.13
N ALA A 129 -2.21 1.95 -28.18
CA ALA A 129 -0.79 2.27 -28.33
C ALA A 129 0.07 1.82 -27.13
N LEU A 130 -0.51 1.76 -25.93
CA LEU A 130 0.17 1.30 -24.71
C LEU A 130 -0.05 -0.19 -24.48
N ALA A 131 -1.23 -0.70 -24.77
CA ALA A 131 -1.52 -2.14 -24.74
C ALA A 131 -0.54 -2.95 -25.61
N ALA A 132 -0.16 -2.39 -26.78
CA ALA A 132 0.82 -3.01 -27.68
C ALA A 132 2.24 -3.06 -27.13
N LYS A 133 2.55 -2.30 -26.07
CA LYS A 133 3.87 -2.29 -25.40
C LYS A 133 3.96 -3.28 -24.24
N CYS A 134 2.83 -3.84 -23.81
CA CYS A 134 2.83 -4.81 -22.72
C CYS A 134 3.74 -6.00 -23.04
N SER A 135 4.54 -6.44 -22.06
CA SER A 135 5.41 -7.62 -22.17
C SER A 135 4.65 -8.86 -22.62
N GLN A 136 3.36 -8.97 -22.25
CA GLN A 136 2.42 -9.94 -22.78
C GLN A 136 1.12 -9.20 -23.13
N PRO A 137 0.79 -9.05 -24.42
CA PRO A 137 -0.50 -8.53 -24.85
C PRO A 137 -1.67 -9.36 -24.30
N PHE A 138 -2.86 -8.75 -24.25
CA PHE A 138 -4.07 -9.46 -23.83
C PHE A 138 -4.34 -10.68 -24.70
N VAL A 139 -4.55 -11.82 -24.04
CA VAL A 139 -4.96 -13.10 -24.66
C VAL A 139 -6.33 -13.45 -24.07
N PRO A 140 -7.37 -13.62 -24.90
CA PRO A 140 -8.71 -13.96 -24.42
C PRO A 140 -8.74 -15.36 -23.80
N ALA A 141 -9.73 -15.59 -22.94
CA ALA A 141 -10.08 -16.93 -22.47
C ALA A 141 -10.60 -17.79 -23.63
N ASP A 142 -10.29 -19.07 -23.58
CA ASP A 142 -10.85 -20.06 -24.50
C ASP A 142 -11.68 -21.08 -23.71
N PRO A 143 -13.00 -20.95 -23.71
CA PRO A 143 -13.88 -21.89 -22.99
C PRO A 143 -13.79 -23.34 -23.47
N ALA A 144 -13.39 -23.56 -24.74
CA ALA A 144 -13.31 -24.90 -25.30
C ALA A 144 -12.12 -25.68 -24.74
N THR A 145 -11.01 -25.00 -24.43
CA THR A 145 -9.79 -25.58 -23.85
C THR A 145 -9.65 -25.34 -22.35
N GLY A 146 -10.52 -24.51 -21.74
CA GLY A 146 -10.42 -24.08 -20.34
C GLY A 146 -9.29 -23.07 -20.08
N LYS A 147 -8.62 -22.54 -21.12
CA LYS A 147 -7.58 -21.54 -21.00
C LYS A 147 -8.15 -20.23 -20.49
N LYS A 148 -7.54 -19.67 -19.47
CA LYS A 148 -7.93 -18.39 -18.88
C LYS A 148 -7.34 -17.21 -19.65
N ALA A 149 -8.06 -16.09 -19.59
CA ALA A 149 -7.55 -14.82 -20.12
C ALA A 149 -6.30 -14.38 -19.35
N SER A 150 -5.37 -13.74 -20.05
CA SER A 150 -4.13 -13.25 -19.46
C SER A 150 -3.62 -12.01 -20.16
N ALA A 151 -2.87 -11.19 -19.42
CA ALA A 151 -2.05 -10.10 -19.92
C ALA A 151 -0.90 -9.87 -18.93
N LYS A 152 0.19 -9.22 -19.37
CA LYS A 152 1.25 -8.75 -18.49
C LYS A 152 1.74 -7.40 -19.00
N CYS A 153 1.42 -6.32 -18.28
CA CYS A 153 1.82 -4.97 -18.61
C CYS A 153 2.60 -4.39 -17.43
N CYS A 154 3.85 -4.04 -17.67
CA CYS A 154 4.78 -3.63 -16.64
C CYS A 154 5.02 -2.11 -16.68
N THR A 155 5.34 -1.51 -15.54
CA THR A 155 5.79 -0.10 -15.50
C THR A 155 7.05 0.09 -16.34
N SER A 156 7.92 -0.92 -16.39
CA SER A 156 9.13 -0.95 -17.24
C SER A 156 8.88 -1.12 -18.73
N ASP A 157 7.64 -1.41 -19.16
CA ASP A 157 7.29 -1.45 -20.59
C ASP A 157 7.10 -0.05 -21.18
N ILE A 158 6.82 0.95 -20.33
CA ILE A 158 6.42 2.30 -20.72
C ILE A 158 7.25 3.38 -19.99
N THR A 159 7.36 4.55 -20.62
CA THR A 159 8.01 5.72 -20.00
C THR A 159 7.11 6.39 -18.95
N LEU A 160 7.68 7.26 -18.11
CA LEU A 160 6.90 8.06 -17.18
C LEU A 160 5.84 8.91 -17.88
N ALA A 161 6.20 9.53 -19.02
CA ALA A 161 5.26 10.35 -19.79
C ALA A 161 4.03 9.53 -20.22
N GLU A 162 4.24 8.30 -20.67
CA GLU A 162 3.17 7.37 -21.04
C GLU A 162 2.37 6.88 -19.81
N PHE A 163 3.05 6.54 -18.71
CA PHE A 163 2.41 6.17 -17.46
C PHE A 163 1.45 7.24 -16.97
N LYS A 164 1.82 8.52 -17.06
CA LYS A 164 0.99 9.66 -16.64
C LYS A 164 -0.25 9.89 -17.53
N THR A 165 -0.36 9.24 -18.67
CA THR A 165 -1.58 9.28 -19.52
C THR A 165 -2.63 8.25 -19.10
N LEU A 166 -2.25 7.28 -18.27
CA LEU A 166 -3.14 6.25 -17.76
C LEU A 166 -3.96 6.77 -16.56
N THR A 167 -5.08 6.09 -16.31
CA THR A 167 -5.89 6.27 -15.10
C THR A 167 -5.89 4.98 -14.29
N ALA A 168 -5.79 5.11 -12.96
CA ALA A 168 -5.96 3.97 -12.06
C ALA A 168 -7.43 3.53 -12.03
N LYS A 169 -7.65 2.22 -11.88
CA LYS A 169 -8.94 1.57 -11.62
C LYS A 169 -8.83 0.70 -10.38
N MET A 170 -9.95 0.27 -9.82
CA MET A 170 -9.96 -0.75 -8.77
C MET A 170 -9.25 -2.00 -9.27
N ASP A 171 -8.36 -2.56 -8.45
CA ASP A 171 -7.62 -3.77 -8.77
C ASP A 171 -8.55 -4.97 -8.99
N GLY A 172 -8.20 -5.78 -9.97
CA GLY A 172 -8.88 -7.02 -10.30
C GLY A 172 -9.03 -7.23 -11.80
N PHE A 173 -9.23 -8.49 -12.16
CA PHE A 173 -9.46 -8.91 -13.55
C PHE A 173 -10.41 -10.08 -13.62
N ASN A 174 -11.08 -10.24 -14.78
CA ASN A 174 -11.91 -11.39 -15.08
C ASN A 174 -11.11 -12.42 -15.88
N ALA A 175 -10.78 -13.53 -15.24
CA ALA A 175 -10.00 -14.61 -15.87
C ALA A 175 -10.76 -15.37 -16.97
N ASP A 176 -12.08 -15.21 -17.06
CA ASP A 176 -12.92 -15.84 -18.08
C ASP A 176 -13.30 -14.88 -19.25
N ALA A 177 -12.65 -13.71 -19.29
CA ALA A 177 -12.96 -12.67 -20.27
C ALA A 177 -12.53 -13.06 -21.69
N THR A 178 -13.38 -12.73 -22.66
CA THR A 178 -13.08 -12.88 -24.09
C THR A 178 -12.63 -11.57 -24.74
N THR A 179 -12.78 -10.45 -24.05
CA THR A 179 -12.33 -9.12 -24.48
C THR A 179 -11.50 -8.43 -23.38
N ALA A 180 -10.64 -7.50 -23.80
CA ALA A 180 -9.83 -6.71 -22.86
C ALA A 180 -10.71 -5.86 -21.91
N ALA A 181 -11.84 -5.34 -22.38
CA ALA A 181 -12.78 -4.58 -21.56
C ALA A 181 -13.42 -5.45 -20.46
N GLU A 182 -13.87 -6.66 -20.79
CA GLU A 182 -14.38 -7.63 -19.80
C GLU A 182 -13.28 -8.03 -18.80
N TYR A 183 -12.05 -8.21 -19.29
CA TYR A 183 -10.91 -8.56 -18.44
C TYR A 183 -10.67 -7.51 -17.35
N GLN A 184 -10.70 -6.24 -17.70
CA GLN A 184 -10.48 -5.14 -16.76
C GLN A 184 -11.63 -4.94 -15.76
N ASN A 185 -12.81 -5.53 -15.97
CA ASN A 185 -14.00 -5.42 -15.13
C ASN A 185 -14.16 -6.53 -14.09
N GLY A 186 -13.05 -7.16 -13.65
CA GLY A 186 -13.04 -8.30 -12.73
C GLY A 186 -12.85 -7.95 -11.25
N THR A 187 -13.10 -6.72 -10.82
CA THR A 187 -12.96 -6.32 -9.43
C THR A 187 -13.87 -7.15 -8.51
N PRO A 188 -13.36 -7.72 -7.40
CA PRO A 188 -14.16 -8.47 -6.44
C PRO A 188 -15.29 -7.64 -5.83
N ARG A 189 -16.45 -8.25 -5.56
CA ARG A 189 -17.66 -7.53 -5.12
C ARG A 189 -17.54 -6.82 -3.77
N TRP A 190 -16.61 -7.19 -2.90
CA TRP A 190 -16.36 -6.50 -1.63
C TRP A 190 -15.45 -5.28 -1.76
N ARG A 191 -14.84 -5.10 -2.92
CA ARG A 191 -14.15 -3.90 -3.36
C ARG A 191 -14.99 -3.22 -4.41
N THR A 192 -15.21 -1.93 -4.27
CA THR A 192 -16.03 -1.17 -5.20
C THR A 192 -15.37 0.15 -5.53
N ASP A 193 -15.76 0.72 -6.66
CA ASP A 193 -15.42 2.07 -7.08
C ASP A 193 -16.45 3.12 -6.59
N LEU A 194 -17.12 2.83 -5.48
CA LEU A 194 -18.22 3.65 -4.95
C LEU A 194 -17.82 5.12 -4.75
N TYR A 195 -16.58 5.38 -4.35
CA TYR A 195 -16.10 6.73 -4.09
C TYR A 195 -15.22 7.30 -5.21
N ALA A 196 -14.67 6.45 -6.08
CA ALA A 196 -13.82 6.88 -7.18
C ALA A 196 -13.80 5.84 -8.30
N THR A 197 -14.47 6.15 -9.41
CA THR A 197 -14.48 5.27 -10.61
C THR A 197 -13.14 5.23 -11.34
N SER A 198 -12.28 6.23 -11.09
CA SER A 198 -10.91 6.30 -11.59
C SER A 198 -10.03 7.03 -10.59
N GLY A 199 -8.71 6.80 -10.66
CA GLY A 199 -7.73 7.45 -9.78
C GLY A 199 -6.57 8.07 -10.57
N THR A 200 -5.95 9.09 -9.98
CA THR A 200 -4.76 9.75 -10.50
C THR A 200 -3.52 8.97 -10.12
N LEU A 201 -2.80 8.43 -11.11
CA LEU A 201 -1.53 7.73 -10.90
C LEU A 201 -0.46 8.68 -10.38
N MET A 202 0.33 8.21 -9.42
CA MET A 202 1.34 9.00 -8.71
C MET A 202 2.75 8.52 -9.07
N THR A 203 3.66 9.47 -9.29
CA THR A 203 5.10 9.20 -9.14
C THR A 203 5.42 9.05 -7.65
N HIS A 204 6.59 8.48 -7.35
CA HIS A 204 7.07 8.41 -5.97
C HIS A 204 7.25 9.81 -5.37
N ASP A 205 7.85 10.76 -6.11
CA ASP A 205 8.03 12.14 -5.68
C ASP A 205 6.70 12.87 -5.44
N GLU A 206 5.72 12.69 -6.34
CA GLU A 206 4.37 13.24 -6.15
C GLU A 206 3.69 12.67 -4.89
N SER A 207 3.88 11.36 -4.63
CA SER A 207 3.35 10.71 -3.42
C SER A 207 3.98 11.27 -2.15
N ILE A 208 5.30 11.50 -2.14
CA ILE A 208 6.01 12.12 -1.02
C ILE A 208 5.45 13.52 -0.76
N ALA A 209 5.32 14.35 -1.79
CA ALA A 209 4.79 15.70 -1.66
C ALA A 209 3.34 15.70 -1.13
N LEU A 210 2.48 14.82 -1.65
CA LEU A 210 1.10 14.69 -1.21
C LEU A 210 1.02 14.22 0.24
N ILE A 211 1.65 13.10 0.60
CA ILE A 211 1.59 12.51 1.95
C ILE A 211 2.15 13.49 2.98
N LYS A 212 3.25 14.21 2.65
CA LYS A 212 3.78 15.31 3.47
C LYS A 212 2.73 16.39 3.70
N SER A 213 2.03 16.82 2.66
CA SER A 213 0.98 17.86 2.76
C SER A 213 -0.22 17.40 3.60
N LEU A 214 -0.48 16.11 3.62
CA LEU A 214 -1.51 15.47 4.45
C LEU A 214 -1.05 15.26 5.92
N GLY A 215 0.21 15.58 6.23
CA GLY A 215 0.79 15.44 7.57
C GLY A 215 0.87 14.00 8.05
N ALA A 216 0.95 13.03 7.15
CA ALA A 216 1.18 11.62 7.45
C ALA A 216 2.65 11.23 7.27
N LYS A 217 3.05 10.12 7.88
CA LYS A 217 4.34 9.46 7.69
C LYS A 217 4.29 8.48 6.52
N PHE A 218 5.43 7.89 6.21
CA PHE A 218 5.65 7.15 4.97
C PHE A 218 6.06 5.71 5.25
N THR A 219 5.51 4.76 4.50
CA THR A 219 6.02 3.39 4.44
C THR A 219 6.18 2.95 2.99
N PRO A 220 7.29 3.37 2.32
CA PRO A 220 7.55 2.94 0.95
C PRO A 220 8.01 1.48 0.92
N GLU A 221 7.41 0.66 0.07
CA GLU A 221 7.92 -0.67 -0.23
C GLU A 221 8.77 -0.65 -1.50
N LEU A 222 10.01 -1.12 -1.40
CA LEU A 222 10.84 -1.41 -2.58
C LEU A 222 10.36 -2.72 -3.19
N LYS A 223 9.57 -2.65 -4.25
CA LYS A 223 9.03 -3.85 -4.91
C LYS A 223 10.14 -4.64 -5.60
N ALA A 224 10.06 -5.95 -5.53
CA ALA A 224 10.96 -6.82 -6.28
C ALA A 224 10.81 -6.55 -7.78
N PRO A 225 11.92 -6.29 -8.53
CA PRO A 225 11.84 -6.17 -9.98
C PRO A 225 11.37 -7.46 -10.64
N GLU A 226 10.49 -7.33 -11.64
CA GLU A 226 10.04 -8.43 -12.48
C GLU A 226 10.75 -8.45 -13.85
N VAL A 227 11.86 -7.76 -13.94
CA VAL A 227 12.79 -7.72 -15.08
C VAL A 227 14.18 -8.09 -14.60
N PRO A 228 15.07 -8.58 -15.51
CA PRO A 228 16.46 -8.83 -15.17
C PRO A 228 17.16 -7.58 -14.62
N MET A 229 17.92 -7.76 -13.54
CA MET A 229 18.76 -6.72 -12.97
C MET A 229 20.24 -7.06 -13.18
N PRO A 230 21.13 -6.10 -13.49
CA PRO A 230 20.87 -4.67 -13.74
C PRO A 230 19.95 -4.41 -14.93
N PHE A 231 18.94 -3.54 -14.74
CA PHE A 231 18.04 -3.16 -15.80
C PHE A 231 18.72 -2.16 -16.74
N ASP A 232 18.54 -2.36 -18.07
CA ASP A 232 19.06 -1.49 -19.11
C ASP A 232 20.55 -1.12 -18.90
N GLY A 233 21.35 -2.15 -18.65
CA GLY A 233 22.82 -2.11 -18.56
C GLY A 233 23.36 -1.83 -17.18
N ASP A 234 23.00 -0.76 -16.49
CA ASP A 234 23.66 -0.33 -15.27
C ASP A 234 22.74 -0.01 -14.06
N TYR A 235 21.43 -0.12 -14.22
CA TYR A 235 20.48 0.16 -13.14
C TYR A 235 20.35 -1.06 -12.22
N SER A 236 21.26 -1.15 -11.24
CA SER A 236 21.30 -2.28 -10.30
C SER A 236 20.22 -2.18 -9.22
N GLN A 237 20.00 -3.28 -8.47
CA GLN A 237 19.12 -3.30 -7.32
C GLN A 237 19.51 -2.25 -6.27
N GLU A 238 20.81 -2.07 -6.02
CA GLU A 238 21.31 -1.10 -5.05
C GLU A 238 21.08 0.35 -5.53
N LYS A 239 21.18 0.61 -6.85
CA LYS A 239 20.83 1.92 -7.42
C LYS A 239 19.35 2.22 -7.21
N TYR A 240 18.48 1.26 -7.49
CA TYR A 240 17.04 1.37 -7.30
C TYR A 240 16.70 1.60 -5.82
N ALA A 241 17.25 0.78 -4.91
CA ALA A 241 17.06 0.91 -3.47
C ALA A 241 17.58 2.25 -2.92
N THR A 242 18.67 2.75 -3.47
CA THR A 242 19.24 4.06 -3.12
C THR A 242 18.37 5.20 -3.62
N GLN A 243 17.89 5.13 -4.86
CA GLN A 243 17.04 6.16 -5.47
C GLN A 243 15.75 6.36 -4.67
N MET A 244 15.10 5.29 -4.21
CA MET A 244 13.89 5.38 -3.38
C MET A 244 14.12 6.21 -2.11
N LEU A 245 15.21 5.97 -1.37
CA LEU A 245 15.50 6.71 -0.14
C LEU A 245 16.02 8.14 -0.41
N GLN A 246 16.73 8.34 -1.52
CA GLN A 246 17.20 9.67 -1.91
C GLN A 246 16.05 10.63 -2.20
N ALA A 247 14.91 10.17 -2.73
CA ALA A 247 13.72 10.97 -2.93
C ALA A 247 13.20 11.58 -1.62
N TYR A 248 13.16 10.81 -0.53
CA TYR A 248 12.81 11.32 0.80
C TYR A 248 13.80 12.34 1.33
N LYS A 249 15.09 12.06 1.16
CA LYS A 249 16.15 12.98 1.56
C LYS A 249 16.06 14.30 0.80
N ALA A 250 15.84 14.25 -0.51
CA ALA A 250 15.68 15.44 -1.36
C ALA A 250 14.44 16.26 -0.98
N ALA A 251 13.34 15.60 -0.59
CA ALA A 251 12.12 16.24 -0.10
C ALA A 251 12.22 16.80 1.33
N GLY A 252 13.37 16.61 2.01
CA GLY A 252 13.59 17.06 3.38
C GLY A 252 12.70 16.33 4.38
N ILE A 253 12.43 15.04 4.15
CA ILE A 253 11.67 14.22 5.09
C ILE A 253 12.63 13.66 6.15
N PRO A 254 12.33 13.84 7.45
CA PRO A 254 13.12 13.24 8.51
C PRO A 254 13.16 11.71 8.37
N PRO A 255 14.34 11.05 8.49
CA PRO A 255 14.42 9.59 8.42
C PRO A 255 13.47 8.87 9.40
N GLY A 256 13.21 9.48 10.59
CA GLY A 256 12.29 8.96 11.59
C GLY A 256 10.81 8.90 11.16
N ASP A 257 10.45 9.54 10.05
CA ASP A 257 9.10 9.50 9.49
C ASP A 257 8.97 8.52 8.31
N VAL A 258 10.04 7.78 7.96
CA VAL A 258 10.07 6.86 6.82
C VAL A 258 10.33 5.43 7.27
N PHE A 259 9.36 4.56 7.10
CA PHE A 259 9.40 3.13 7.39
C PHE A 259 9.65 2.36 6.09
N ALA A 260 10.86 2.47 5.52
CA ALA A 260 11.20 1.81 4.27
C ALA A 260 11.12 0.29 4.41
N GLN A 261 10.40 -0.38 3.50
CA GLN A 261 10.14 -1.80 3.60
C GLN A 261 10.56 -2.58 2.35
N SER A 262 10.90 -3.84 2.53
CA SER A 262 11.18 -4.79 1.45
C SER A 262 10.96 -6.22 1.92
N PHE A 263 10.52 -7.09 1.02
CA PHE A 263 10.54 -8.55 1.19
C PHE A 263 11.94 -9.16 1.03
N SER A 264 12.90 -8.39 0.51
CA SER A 264 14.29 -8.81 0.38
C SER A 264 15.10 -8.45 1.63
N LEU A 265 15.55 -9.46 2.37
CA LEU A 265 16.48 -9.21 3.48
C LEU A 265 17.76 -8.52 3.00
N ALA A 266 18.21 -8.80 1.77
CA ALA A 266 19.40 -8.16 1.20
C ALA A 266 19.22 -6.65 1.06
N ASP A 267 18.05 -6.15 0.67
CA ASP A 267 17.75 -4.72 0.59
C ASP A 267 17.79 -4.07 1.98
N ILE A 268 17.19 -4.74 2.99
CA ILE A 268 17.21 -4.25 4.37
C ILE A 268 18.67 -4.14 4.87
N LEU A 269 19.49 -5.17 4.67
CA LEU A 269 20.88 -5.17 5.07
C LEU A 269 21.74 -4.16 4.30
N PHE A 270 21.43 -3.94 3.03
CA PHE A 270 22.02 -2.88 2.23
C PHE A 270 21.74 -1.50 2.84
N TRP A 271 20.50 -1.21 3.24
CA TRP A 271 20.17 0.05 3.92
C TRP A 271 20.80 0.15 5.31
N VAL A 272 20.85 -0.93 6.09
CA VAL A 272 21.57 -0.95 7.38
C VAL A 272 23.01 -0.52 7.21
N LYS A 273 23.68 -0.97 6.15
CA LYS A 273 25.07 -0.64 5.87
C LYS A 273 25.26 0.77 5.29
N THR A 274 24.38 1.21 4.37
CA THR A 274 24.62 2.40 3.54
C THR A 274 23.78 3.61 3.91
N GLN A 275 22.62 3.40 4.58
CA GLN A 275 21.62 4.41 4.94
C GLN A 275 21.15 4.25 6.41
N PRO A 276 22.05 4.21 7.40
CA PRO A 276 21.73 3.81 8.78
C PRO A 276 20.63 4.67 9.43
N ALA A 277 20.51 5.94 9.08
CA ALA A 277 19.47 6.82 9.59
C ALA A 277 18.05 6.36 9.17
N PHE A 278 17.87 5.97 7.90
CA PHE A 278 16.60 5.40 7.40
C PHE A 278 16.42 3.95 7.87
N ALA A 279 17.50 3.17 7.90
CA ALA A 279 17.46 1.78 8.34
C ALA A 279 17.06 1.62 9.82
N ALA A 280 17.16 2.69 10.62
CA ALA A 280 16.70 2.68 12.02
C ALA A 280 15.21 2.28 12.14
N GLN A 281 14.40 2.47 11.09
CA GLN A 281 13.00 2.10 11.00
C GLN A 281 12.67 1.21 9.80
N ALA A 282 13.68 0.63 9.13
CA ALA A 282 13.44 -0.28 8.02
C ALA A 282 12.63 -1.50 8.47
N VAL A 283 11.70 -1.91 7.61
CA VAL A 283 10.74 -2.97 7.87
C VAL A 283 11.02 -4.15 6.95
N TYR A 284 11.39 -5.29 7.54
CA TYR A 284 11.53 -6.54 6.81
C TYR A 284 10.16 -7.22 6.69
N LEU A 285 9.61 -7.26 5.47
CA LEU A 285 8.36 -7.93 5.16
C LEU A 285 8.56 -9.45 5.09
N GLU A 286 7.65 -10.23 5.67
CA GLU A 286 7.79 -11.68 5.78
C GLU A 286 7.08 -12.40 4.64
N ASP A 287 7.83 -13.03 3.73
CA ASP A 287 7.32 -13.91 2.68
C ASP A 287 8.04 -15.27 2.60
N ARG A 288 8.87 -15.60 3.58
CA ARG A 288 9.59 -16.87 3.63
C ARG A 288 8.68 -18.10 3.65
N TYR A 289 7.40 -17.92 4.02
CA TYR A 289 6.39 -18.97 3.92
C TYR A 289 6.13 -19.42 2.47
N GLU A 290 6.23 -18.52 1.50
CA GLU A 290 6.12 -18.84 0.07
C GLU A 290 7.43 -19.38 -0.50
N LYS A 291 8.54 -18.73 -0.17
CA LYS A 291 9.84 -18.96 -0.80
C LYS A 291 10.65 -20.08 -0.14
N GLN A 292 10.48 -20.29 1.17
CA GLN A 292 11.35 -21.16 1.98
C GLN A 292 10.56 -22.14 2.86
N GLY A 293 9.23 -22.17 2.74
CA GLY A 293 8.39 -23.10 3.52
C GLY A 293 8.33 -22.79 5.02
N LEU A 294 8.48 -21.51 5.40
CA LEU A 294 8.31 -21.09 6.80
C LEU A 294 6.92 -21.45 7.29
N ASP A 295 6.86 -22.20 8.39
CA ASP A 295 5.64 -22.52 9.13
C ASP A 295 5.65 -21.78 10.47
N PRO A 296 4.67 -20.90 10.75
CA PRO A 296 4.60 -20.15 12.01
C PRO A 296 4.55 -21.03 13.28
N ASN A 297 4.26 -22.30 13.14
CA ASN A 297 4.20 -23.27 14.26
C ASN A 297 5.45 -24.15 14.38
N LYS A 298 6.44 -23.97 13.48
CA LYS A 298 7.65 -24.80 13.42
C LYS A 298 8.91 -23.94 13.45
N PRO A 299 9.48 -23.66 14.64
CA PRO A 299 10.66 -22.80 14.80
C PRO A 299 11.87 -23.21 13.94
N GLU A 300 12.05 -24.50 13.67
CA GLU A 300 13.12 -25.01 12.81
C GLU A 300 13.05 -24.55 11.36
N THR A 301 11.88 -24.06 10.91
CA THR A 301 11.67 -23.53 9.56
C THR A 301 11.98 -22.03 9.44
N TRP A 302 12.20 -21.34 10.56
CA TRP A 302 12.45 -19.88 10.56
C TRP A 302 13.94 -19.60 10.33
N LYS A 303 14.35 -19.58 9.07
CA LYS A 303 15.75 -19.32 8.69
C LYS A 303 15.85 -18.06 7.81
N PRO A 304 16.57 -17.02 8.26
CA PRO A 304 17.21 -16.85 9.57
C PRO A 304 16.20 -16.87 10.73
N SER A 305 16.69 -17.27 11.93
CA SER A 305 15.91 -17.20 13.17
C SER A 305 15.60 -15.75 13.57
N MET A 306 14.67 -15.53 14.50
CA MET A 306 14.34 -14.18 15.00
C MET A 306 15.56 -13.51 15.65
N THR A 307 16.40 -14.28 16.36
CA THR A 307 17.63 -13.76 16.97
C THR A 307 18.67 -13.37 15.93
N GLU A 308 18.84 -14.18 14.87
CA GLU A 308 19.75 -13.86 13.76
C GLU A 308 19.28 -12.63 12.99
N LEU A 309 17.97 -12.48 12.71
CA LEU A 309 17.41 -11.26 12.11
C LEU A 309 17.73 -10.03 12.97
N LYS A 310 17.49 -10.10 14.28
CA LYS A 310 17.83 -9.01 15.20
C LYS A 310 19.31 -8.69 15.20
N ALA A 311 20.16 -9.70 15.26
CA ALA A 311 21.62 -9.53 15.25
C ALA A 311 22.15 -8.93 13.93
N SER A 312 21.48 -9.19 12.81
CA SER A 312 21.83 -8.61 11.50
C SER A 312 21.43 -7.13 11.34
N GLY A 313 20.71 -6.56 12.31
CA GLY A 313 20.29 -5.16 12.30
C GLY A 313 18.80 -4.94 11.96
N VAL A 314 18.03 -5.98 11.67
CA VAL A 314 16.58 -5.89 11.51
C VAL A 314 15.96 -5.45 12.85
N LYS A 315 15.12 -4.44 12.83
CA LYS A 315 14.43 -3.92 14.02
C LYS A 315 12.94 -4.17 13.99
N ILE A 316 12.34 -4.09 12.80
CA ILE A 316 10.90 -4.24 12.58
C ILE A 316 10.70 -5.38 11.59
N LEU A 317 9.86 -6.34 11.97
CA LEU A 317 9.42 -7.45 11.13
C LEU A 317 7.93 -7.28 10.84
N ALA A 318 7.54 -7.44 9.58
CA ALA A 318 6.15 -7.32 9.20
C ALA A 318 5.62 -8.62 8.59
N PRO A 319 5.03 -9.51 9.41
CA PRO A 319 4.38 -10.72 8.94
C PRO A 319 2.91 -10.50 8.60
N PRO A 320 2.32 -11.38 7.74
CA PRO A 320 0.89 -11.41 7.53
C PRO A 320 0.15 -11.83 8.82
N ILE A 321 -1.10 -11.39 8.96
CA ILE A 321 -1.94 -11.62 10.16
C ILE A 321 -1.89 -13.07 10.61
N TYR A 322 -2.06 -14.03 9.69
CA TYR A 322 -2.11 -15.46 10.04
C TYR A 322 -0.82 -15.99 10.68
N ALA A 323 0.33 -15.39 10.38
CA ALA A 323 1.59 -15.81 10.98
C ALA A 323 1.71 -15.40 12.45
N MET A 324 0.98 -14.36 12.86
CA MET A 324 1.00 -13.84 14.23
C MET A 324 -0.06 -14.46 15.14
N LEU A 325 -1.03 -15.18 14.60
CA LEU A 325 -2.19 -15.67 15.32
C LEU A 325 -2.30 -17.19 15.25
N ALA A 326 -2.81 -17.78 16.32
CA ALA A 326 -3.14 -19.19 16.43
C ALA A 326 -4.45 -19.38 17.21
N LEU A 327 -4.99 -20.59 17.24
CA LEU A 327 -6.08 -20.98 18.13
C LEU A 327 -5.52 -21.79 19.30
N ASN A 328 -5.94 -21.48 20.52
CA ASN A 328 -5.66 -22.31 21.68
C ASN A 328 -6.58 -23.54 21.72
N ALA A 329 -6.41 -24.40 22.74
CA ALA A 329 -7.20 -25.63 22.90
C ALA A 329 -8.72 -25.37 23.08
N GLN A 330 -9.12 -24.16 23.49
CA GLN A 330 -10.50 -23.73 23.63
C GLN A 330 -11.05 -23.04 22.36
N GLY A 331 -10.27 -22.98 21.29
CA GLY A 331 -10.64 -22.32 20.05
C GLY A 331 -10.58 -20.78 20.09
N ALA A 332 -10.00 -20.19 21.13
CA ALA A 332 -9.82 -18.74 21.20
C ALA A 332 -8.58 -18.29 20.40
N ILE A 333 -8.69 -17.12 19.80
CA ILE A 333 -7.58 -16.48 19.07
C ILE A 333 -6.53 -16.01 20.08
N VAL A 334 -5.28 -16.39 19.86
CA VAL A 334 -4.11 -16.07 20.71
C VAL A 334 -2.88 -15.76 19.86
N PRO A 335 -1.83 -15.13 20.42
CA PRO A 335 -0.54 -14.97 19.71
C PRO A 335 0.07 -16.34 19.35
N SER A 336 0.57 -16.45 18.12
CA SER A 336 1.32 -17.63 17.67
C SER A 336 2.71 -17.72 18.33
N GLU A 337 3.34 -18.89 18.26
CA GLU A 337 4.74 -19.07 18.70
C GLU A 337 5.70 -18.18 17.89
N TYR A 338 5.41 -17.95 16.61
CA TYR A 338 6.16 -17.04 15.75
C TYR A 338 6.15 -15.62 16.32
N ALA A 339 4.99 -15.08 16.66
CA ALA A 339 4.84 -13.74 17.21
C ALA A 339 5.55 -13.61 18.57
N LYS A 340 5.39 -14.61 19.44
CA LYS A 340 6.07 -14.65 20.75
C LYS A 340 7.59 -14.65 20.60
N ALA A 341 8.13 -15.46 19.69
CA ALA A 341 9.57 -15.54 19.45
C ALA A 341 10.13 -14.23 18.87
N ALA A 342 9.41 -13.59 17.94
CA ALA A 342 9.82 -12.30 17.40
C ALA A 342 9.89 -11.23 18.50
N LYS A 343 8.89 -11.13 19.36
CA LYS A 343 8.88 -10.21 20.51
C LYS A 343 9.97 -10.54 21.52
N ALA A 344 10.20 -11.82 21.82
CA ALA A 344 11.28 -12.26 22.72
C ALA A 344 12.67 -11.90 22.19
N ALA A 345 12.86 -11.93 20.87
CA ALA A 345 14.09 -11.47 20.22
C ALA A 345 14.24 -9.93 20.19
N GLY A 346 13.23 -9.18 20.66
CA GLY A 346 13.22 -7.72 20.67
C GLY A 346 12.95 -7.09 19.30
N LEU A 347 12.25 -7.81 18.42
CA LEU A 347 11.73 -7.26 17.16
C LEU A 347 10.40 -6.57 17.42
N ASP A 348 10.21 -5.38 16.82
CA ASP A 348 8.89 -4.78 16.68
C ASP A 348 8.12 -5.49 15.57
N LEU A 349 6.78 -5.55 15.69
CA LEU A 349 5.92 -6.17 14.69
C LEU A 349 4.96 -5.15 14.08
N ILE A 350 4.79 -5.21 12.76
CA ILE A 350 3.74 -4.53 12.00
C ILE A 350 2.95 -5.60 11.25
N GLY A 351 1.63 -5.62 11.38
CA GLY A 351 0.80 -6.64 10.73
C GLY A 351 0.16 -6.17 9.42
N TRP A 352 0.00 -7.08 8.46
CA TRP A 352 -0.69 -6.84 7.19
C TRP A 352 -1.57 -8.01 6.78
N SER A 353 -2.73 -7.82 6.12
CA SER A 353 -3.52 -6.59 6.01
C SER A 353 -4.97 -6.86 6.38
N LEU A 354 -5.61 -5.92 7.07
CA LEU A 354 -7.05 -5.98 7.29
C LEU A 354 -7.81 -5.63 6.00
N GLU A 355 -9.01 -6.20 5.84
CA GLU A 355 -9.97 -5.99 4.75
C GLU A 355 -9.48 -6.43 3.35
N ARG A 356 -8.31 -7.02 3.21
CA ARG A 356 -7.74 -7.36 1.90
C ARG A 356 -8.39 -8.57 1.23
N ASP A 357 -8.71 -9.62 1.97
CA ASP A 357 -9.20 -10.91 1.44
C ASP A 357 -10.72 -11.06 1.42
N GLY A 358 -11.46 -9.99 1.65
CA GLY A 358 -12.91 -10.00 1.65
C GLY A 358 -13.54 -10.26 3.02
N PRO A 359 -14.87 -10.53 3.03
CA PRO A 359 -15.65 -10.59 4.26
C PRO A 359 -15.25 -11.77 5.17
N LEU A 360 -15.12 -11.51 6.48
CA LEU A 360 -14.75 -12.54 7.46
C LEU A 360 -15.81 -13.62 7.63
N ASN A 361 -17.09 -13.30 7.38
CA ASN A 361 -18.18 -14.28 7.39
C ASN A 361 -18.04 -15.40 6.34
N LYS A 362 -17.01 -15.32 5.49
CA LYS A 362 -16.61 -16.35 4.52
C LYS A 362 -15.24 -16.94 4.84
N GLY A 363 -14.73 -16.72 6.06
CA GLY A 363 -13.48 -17.28 6.57
C GLY A 363 -12.23 -16.46 6.32
N GLY A 364 -12.36 -15.21 5.83
CA GLY A 364 -11.28 -14.21 5.80
C GLY A 364 -10.04 -14.54 4.96
N GLY A 365 -10.11 -15.52 4.07
CA GLY A 365 -9.08 -15.83 3.07
C GLY A 365 -7.69 -16.12 3.62
N PHE A 366 -6.67 -15.69 2.89
CA PHE A 366 -5.27 -15.92 3.18
C PHE A 366 -4.83 -15.33 4.53
N TYR A 367 -5.23 -14.08 4.82
CA TYR A 367 -4.74 -13.37 6.02
C TYR A 367 -5.27 -13.92 7.33
N HIS A 368 -6.39 -14.64 7.30
CA HIS A 368 -7.05 -15.16 8.51
C HIS A 368 -7.03 -16.69 8.59
N ARG A 369 -6.28 -17.38 7.71
CA ARG A 369 -6.31 -18.84 7.57
C ARG A 369 -5.98 -19.61 8.85
N SER A 370 -5.09 -19.07 9.72
CA SER A 370 -4.72 -19.71 10.99
C SER A 370 -5.82 -19.66 12.05
N VAL A 371 -6.76 -18.73 11.92
CA VAL A 371 -7.86 -18.52 12.88
C VAL A 371 -9.24 -18.68 12.23
N LYS A 372 -9.29 -19.21 11.02
CA LYS A 372 -10.53 -19.39 10.22
C LYS A 372 -11.67 -20.02 11.01
N ALA A 373 -11.38 -20.99 11.88
CA ALA A 373 -12.40 -21.68 12.67
C ALA A 373 -13.02 -20.82 13.79
N ALA A 374 -12.39 -19.71 14.15
CA ALA A 374 -12.88 -18.79 15.19
C ALA A 374 -13.59 -17.56 14.64
N ILE A 375 -13.57 -17.32 13.32
CA ILE A 375 -14.17 -16.16 12.66
C ILE A 375 -15.34 -16.60 11.78
N ASP A 376 -16.49 -15.92 11.96
CA ASP A 376 -17.73 -16.24 11.24
C ASP A 376 -18.56 -15.00 10.85
N ARG A 377 -18.11 -13.80 11.24
CA ARG A 377 -18.83 -12.54 11.05
C ARG A 377 -17.91 -11.35 10.87
N ASP A 378 -18.41 -10.28 10.28
CA ASP A 378 -17.62 -9.09 9.96
C ASP A 378 -17.05 -8.41 11.23
N GLY A 379 -17.75 -8.47 12.37
CA GLY A 379 -17.30 -7.93 13.64
C GLY A 379 -16.04 -8.59 14.22
N ASP A 380 -15.72 -9.82 13.76
CA ASP A 380 -14.49 -10.51 14.19
C ASP A 380 -13.22 -9.78 13.71
N THR A 381 -13.34 -8.85 12.74
CA THR A 381 -12.24 -7.92 12.37
C THR A 381 -11.70 -7.20 13.62
N LEU A 382 -12.59 -6.69 14.48
CA LEU A 382 -12.19 -5.97 15.69
C LEU A 382 -11.67 -6.92 16.77
N THR A 383 -12.17 -8.15 16.84
CA THR A 383 -11.65 -9.19 17.74
C THR A 383 -10.21 -9.58 17.35
N VAL A 384 -9.96 -9.81 16.07
CA VAL A 384 -8.62 -10.09 15.54
C VAL A 384 -7.68 -8.91 15.81
N LEU A 385 -8.14 -7.69 15.55
CA LEU A 385 -7.35 -6.48 15.79
C LEU A 385 -7.00 -6.29 17.27
N ASP A 386 -7.93 -6.61 18.18
CA ASP A 386 -7.68 -6.53 19.63
C ASP A 386 -6.58 -7.50 20.10
N VAL A 387 -6.61 -8.75 19.61
CA VAL A 387 -5.55 -9.72 19.93
C VAL A 387 -4.20 -9.26 19.36
N LEU A 388 -4.18 -8.76 18.11
CA LEU A 388 -2.95 -8.24 17.50
C LEU A 388 -2.40 -7.04 18.28
N ALA A 389 -3.26 -6.09 18.65
CA ALA A 389 -2.84 -4.87 19.35
C ALA A 389 -2.42 -5.16 20.80
N LYS A 390 -3.24 -5.88 21.58
CA LYS A 390 -3.04 -6.02 23.04
C LYS A 390 -2.19 -7.23 23.41
N GLN A 391 -2.36 -8.37 22.73
CA GLN A 391 -1.69 -9.61 23.13
C GLN A 391 -0.40 -9.85 22.33
N VAL A 392 -0.42 -9.67 21.00
CA VAL A 392 0.79 -9.72 20.18
C VAL A 392 1.64 -8.48 20.40
N GLY A 393 1.01 -7.31 20.61
CA GLY A 393 1.68 -6.04 20.80
C GLY A 393 2.28 -5.53 19.49
N VAL A 394 1.51 -5.58 18.41
CA VAL A 394 1.94 -4.98 17.13
C VAL A 394 2.05 -3.46 17.28
N ARG A 395 3.05 -2.89 16.65
CA ARG A 395 3.30 -1.45 16.63
C ARG A 395 2.28 -0.72 15.76
N ALA A 396 1.87 -1.34 14.63
CA ALA A 396 0.95 -0.78 13.67
C ALA A 396 0.30 -1.89 12.82
N MET A 397 -0.80 -1.53 12.13
CA MET A 397 -1.54 -2.43 11.26
C MET A 397 -1.83 -1.78 9.91
N PHE A 398 -1.53 -2.51 8.84
CA PHE A 398 -2.00 -2.19 7.50
C PHE A 398 -3.49 -2.51 7.36
N SER A 399 -4.22 -1.60 6.76
CA SER A 399 -5.66 -1.76 6.48
C SER A 399 -6.01 -1.15 5.13
N ASP A 400 -6.81 -1.87 4.33
CA ASP A 400 -7.40 -1.35 3.10
C ASP A 400 -8.50 -0.29 3.40
N TRP A 401 -8.90 -0.16 4.68
CA TRP A 401 -9.85 0.83 5.16
C TRP A 401 -9.40 1.41 6.52
N PRO A 402 -8.48 2.37 6.54
CA PRO A 402 -7.84 2.88 7.76
C PRO A 402 -8.78 3.36 8.84
N ALA A 403 -10.03 3.70 8.49
CA ALA A 403 -11.05 4.05 9.49
C ALA A 403 -11.25 2.96 10.55
N THR A 404 -11.08 1.67 10.19
CA THR A 404 -11.20 0.54 11.13
C THR A 404 -10.12 0.60 12.20
N THR A 405 -8.86 0.75 11.79
CA THR A 405 -7.70 0.81 12.71
C THR A 405 -7.67 2.11 13.51
N THR A 406 -8.03 3.24 12.88
CA THR A 406 -8.13 4.54 13.56
C THR A 406 -9.22 4.55 14.64
N PHE A 407 -10.39 4.00 14.33
CA PHE A 407 -11.48 3.84 15.31
C PHE A 407 -10.99 3.03 16.51
N TYR A 408 -10.49 1.82 16.25
CA TYR A 408 -10.01 0.94 17.30
C TYR A 408 -8.94 1.61 18.17
N ALA A 409 -7.91 2.18 17.56
CA ALA A 409 -6.82 2.82 18.29
C ALA A 409 -7.31 3.99 19.16
N SER A 410 -8.22 4.82 18.63
CA SER A 410 -8.80 5.95 19.39
C SER A 410 -9.62 5.48 20.58
N CYS A 411 -10.44 4.43 20.41
CA CYS A 411 -11.26 3.87 21.48
C CYS A 411 -10.43 3.20 22.57
N MET A 412 -9.28 2.61 22.20
CA MET A 412 -8.36 1.95 23.14
C MET A 412 -7.28 2.89 23.70
N GLY A 413 -7.34 4.19 23.43
CA GLY A 413 -6.36 5.17 23.92
C GLY A 413 -4.94 4.96 23.38
N MET A 414 -4.79 4.31 22.25
CA MET A 414 -3.50 4.11 21.59
C MET A 414 -3.06 5.40 20.88
N LYS A 415 -1.74 5.66 20.91
CA LYS A 415 -1.14 6.88 20.31
C LYS A 415 -0.61 6.61 18.91
#